data_cf32229a5c14811c7faf54caa3241ffb
#
_entry.id   cf32229a5c14811c7faf54caa3241ffb
#
_cell.length_a   1.000
_cell.length_b   1.000
_cell.length_c   1.000
_cell.angle_alpha   90.00
_cell.angle_beta   90.00
_cell.angle_gamma   90.00
#
_symmetry.space_group_name_H-M   'P 1'
#
loop_
_entity.id
_entity.type
_entity.pdbx_description
1 polymer ?
#
loop_
_entity_poly.entity_id
_entity_poly.type
_entity_poly.pdbx_seq_one_letter_code
_entity_poly.pdbx_strand_id
1 'polypeptide(L)'
;LQDLGYWILNDVIWRKTNPMPNFRGRRVTNAHETLIWAAKSEKSKYRFNYDSMKALNEDLQMRSDWTIPLCTGQERLKNDKGQKAHPTQKPEALLYRVILSSTLPGETVIDPFFGTGTTGAVAKALGRNYIGLEMDKDYIDLAEKRIANVQSIDDEDMLNPVSKREQPRVPFGSLIEQGLIKAGTKLVDPKGSYEAKVTADGNLVANSAYGKHRGSIHKVGAALQGRPSCNGWTYWHYQKGHKRLPIDHLRQEIRQKMI
;
A
#
# COMPACT_ATOMS: atom_id res chain seq x y z
N LEU A 1 -10.36 18.86 18.16
CA LEU A 1 -8.92 18.61 17.90
C LEU A 1 -8.20 19.93 17.57
N GLN A 2 -8.73 20.76 16.66
CA GLN A 2 -8.09 22.02 16.28
C GLN A 2 -7.97 22.97 17.48
N ASP A 3 -8.97 23.07 18.34
CA ASP A 3 -8.92 23.87 19.57
C ASP A 3 -7.84 23.39 20.56
N LEU A 4 -7.41 22.13 20.42
CA LEU A 4 -6.30 21.54 21.18
C LEU A 4 -4.94 21.68 20.46
N GLY A 5 -4.89 22.41 19.33
CA GLY A 5 -3.69 22.67 18.57
C GLY A 5 -3.29 21.60 17.57
N TYR A 6 -4.10 20.55 17.38
CA TYR A 6 -3.82 19.53 16.37
C TYR A 6 -4.06 20.06 14.95
N TRP A 7 -3.18 19.66 14.03
CA TRP A 7 -3.30 19.94 12.62
C TRP A 7 -3.93 18.77 11.89
N ILE A 8 -5.12 18.99 11.30
CA ILE A 8 -5.84 17.95 10.55
C ILE A 8 -5.18 17.75 9.19
N LEU A 9 -4.73 16.51 8.92
CA LEU A 9 -4.11 16.10 7.67
C LEU A 9 -5.13 15.58 6.67
N ASN A 10 -6.00 14.66 7.14
CA ASN A 10 -7.09 14.08 6.35
C ASN A 10 -8.25 13.64 7.24
N ASP A 11 -9.42 13.58 6.65
CA ASP A 11 -10.49 12.69 7.05
C ASP A 11 -10.43 11.40 6.19
N VAL A 12 -10.68 10.27 6.79
CA VAL A 12 -10.75 8.98 6.11
C VAL A 12 -12.10 8.35 6.41
N ILE A 13 -12.85 8.05 5.37
CA ILE A 13 -14.17 7.42 5.47
C ILE A 13 -14.02 5.91 5.39
N TRP A 14 -14.20 5.22 6.50
CA TRP A 14 -14.32 3.77 6.51
C TRP A 14 -15.73 3.35 6.10
N ARG A 15 -15.88 2.85 4.88
CA ARG A 15 -17.12 2.31 4.33
C ARG A 15 -17.23 0.83 4.68
N LYS A 16 -18.30 0.47 5.39
CA LYS A 16 -18.59 -0.90 5.80
C LYS A 16 -19.25 -1.66 4.66
N THR A 17 -18.71 -2.81 4.24
CA THR A 17 -19.34 -3.64 3.21
C THR A 17 -20.55 -4.41 3.72
N ASN A 18 -20.61 -4.64 5.04
CA ASN A 18 -21.65 -5.41 5.73
C ASN A 18 -22.21 -4.63 6.94
N PRO A 19 -22.73 -3.40 6.75
CA PRO A 19 -23.20 -2.60 7.86
C PRO A 19 -24.40 -3.24 8.54
N MET A 20 -24.50 -3.09 9.87
CA MET A 20 -25.66 -3.57 10.62
C MET A 20 -26.92 -2.85 10.17
N PRO A 21 -27.96 -3.56 9.70
CA PRO A 21 -29.19 -2.93 9.25
C PRO A 21 -29.93 -2.24 10.40
N ASN A 22 -30.70 -1.22 10.05
CA ASN A 22 -31.65 -0.64 11.00
C ASN A 22 -32.92 -1.51 11.06
N PHE A 23 -32.96 -2.42 12.00
CA PHE A 23 -34.04 -3.39 12.12
C PHE A 23 -35.45 -2.78 12.29
N ARG A 24 -35.55 -1.55 12.79
CA ARG A 24 -36.83 -0.84 12.91
C ARG A 24 -37.24 -0.11 11.64
N GLY A 25 -36.41 -0.07 10.62
CA GLY A 25 -36.70 0.59 9.34
C GLY A 25 -37.02 2.10 9.40
N ARG A 26 -36.60 2.78 10.49
CA ARG A 26 -36.96 4.19 10.74
C ARG A 26 -35.88 5.19 10.34
N ARG A 27 -34.72 4.74 9.94
CA ARG A 27 -33.57 5.57 9.50
C ARG A 27 -32.66 4.79 8.59
N VAL A 28 -31.77 5.49 7.87
CA VAL A 28 -30.76 4.88 7.04
C VAL A 28 -29.79 4.00 7.86
N THR A 29 -29.24 2.98 7.21
CA THR A 29 -28.20 2.13 7.79
C THR A 29 -26.92 2.93 7.97
N ASN A 30 -26.29 2.82 9.16
CA ASN A 30 -25.01 3.47 9.44
C ASN A 30 -23.85 2.73 8.76
N ALA A 31 -23.60 3.07 7.48
CA ALA A 31 -22.73 2.32 6.59
C ALA A 31 -21.27 2.82 6.59
N HIS A 32 -20.93 3.85 7.36
CA HIS A 32 -19.55 4.35 7.45
C HIS A 32 -19.20 4.88 8.83
N GLU A 33 -17.90 5.02 9.08
CA GLU A 33 -17.31 5.76 10.18
C GLU A 33 -16.22 6.68 9.62
N THR A 34 -16.02 7.82 10.27
CA THR A 34 -14.96 8.77 9.89
C THR A 34 -13.79 8.64 10.86
N LEU A 35 -12.60 8.45 10.30
CA LEU A 35 -11.34 8.54 11.03
C LEU A 35 -10.74 9.92 10.76
N ILE A 36 -10.24 10.58 11.79
CA ILE A 36 -9.52 11.85 11.64
C ILE A 36 -8.03 11.55 11.80
N TRP A 37 -7.26 11.86 10.77
CA TRP A 37 -5.82 11.82 10.81
C TRP A 37 -5.28 13.22 11.08
N ALA A 38 -4.54 13.37 12.16
CA ALA A 38 -3.99 14.65 12.57
C ALA A 38 -2.53 14.54 13.01
N ALA A 39 -1.76 15.59 12.77
CA ALA A 39 -0.45 15.79 13.35
C ALA A 39 -0.58 16.60 14.66
N LYS A 40 0.44 16.52 15.53
CA LYS A 40 0.47 17.23 16.81
C LYS A 40 0.36 18.77 16.64
N SER A 41 0.93 19.29 15.54
CA SER A 41 0.83 20.69 15.13
C SER A 41 1.11 20.83 13.64
N GLU A 42 0.88 21.99 13.05
CA GLU A 42 1.17 22.30 11.65
C GLU A 42 2.66 22.06 11.28
N LYS A 43 3.56 22.34 12.20
CA LYS A 43 5.02 22.20 12.00
C LYS A 43 5.55 20.79 12.34
N SER A 44 4.71 19.91 12.85
CA SER A 44 5.13 18.55 13.22
C SER A 44 5.51 17.75 12.00
N LYS A 45 6.64 17.06 12.07
CA LYS A 45 6.97 16.02 11.12
C LYS A 45 6.06 14.81 11.40
N TYR A 46 5.41 14.32 10.37
CA TYR A 46 4.62 13.10 10.42
C TYR A 46 5.08 12.13 9.35
N ARG A 47 4.83 10.86 9.57
CA ARG A 47 5.14 9.80 8.62
C ARG A 47 3.91 9.45 7.79
N PHE A 48 4.13 9.27 6.49
CA PHE A 48 3.17 8.63 5.61
C PHE A 48 3.91 7.71 4.65
N ASN A 49 3.69 6.41 4.79
CA ASN A 49 4.33 5.38 3.97
C ASN A 49 3.61 5.27 2.62
N TYR A 50 3.81 6.28 1.78
CA TYR A 50 3.12 6.44 0.50
C TYR A 50 3.24 5.21 -0.41
N ASP A 51 4.45 4.68 -0.55
CA ASP A 51 4.72 3.55 -1.45
C ASP A 51 4.09 2.25 -0.95
N SER A 52 4.06 2.01 0.37
CA SER A 52 3.35 0.87 0.96
C SER A 52 1.85 0.96 0.76
N MET A 53 1.28 2.13 0.98
CA MET A 53 -0.14 2.36 0.76
C MET A 53 -0.52 2.23 -0.71
N LYS A 54 0.37 2.64 -1.60
CA LYS A 54 0.21 2.47 -3.03
C LYS A 54 0.29 0.99 -3.45
N ALA A 55 1.22 0.23 -2.87
CA ALA A 55 1.35 -1.21 -3.11
C ALA A 55 0.10 -1.98 -2.66
N LEU A 56 -0.49 -1.61 -1.51
CA LEU A 56 -1.77 -2.15 -1.05
C LEU A 56 -2.96 -1.82 -1.96
N ASN A 57 -2.83 -0.84 -2.85
CA ASN A 57 -3.88 -0.37 -3.73
C ASN A 57 -3.51 -0.54 -5.21
N GLU A 58 -2.93 -1.69 -5.56
CA GLU A 58 -2.59 -2.07 -6.94
C GLU A 58 -1.73 -1.02 -7.67
N ASP A 59 -0.75 -0.46 -6.99
CA ASP A 59 0.13 0.63 -7.46
C ASP A 59 -0.59 1.96 -7.74
N LEU A 60 -1.85 2.09 -7.33
CA LEU A 60 -2.58 3.36 -7.37
C LEU A 60 -2.49 4.09 -6.03
N GLN A 61 -2.49 5.42 -6.05
CA GLN A 61 -2.52 6.20 -4.82
C GLN A 61 -3.71 5.79 -3.95
N MET A 62 -3.45 5.53 -2.66
CA MET A 62 -4.50 5.17 -1.71
C MET A 62 -5.49 6.33 -1.55
N ARG A 63 -6.76 5.99 -1.62
CA ARG A 63 -7.87 6.94 -1.45
C ARG A 63 -8.24 7.08 0.02
N SER A 64 -8.97 8.13 0.36
CA SER A 64 -9.47 8.36 1.71
C SER A 64 -10.83 7.68 2.00
N ASP A 65 -11.39 6.92 1.05
CA ASP A 65 -12.61 6.12 1.22
C ASP A 65 -12.27 4.62 1.24
N TRP A 66 -12.07 4.09 2.44
CA TRP A 66 -11.66 2.70 2.63
C TRP A 66 -12.85 1.76 2.75
N THR A 67 -12.94 0.80 1.86
CA THR A 67 -13.99 -0.23 1.90
C THR A 67 -13.47 -1.46 2.64
N ILE A 68 -13.92 -1.65 3.89
CA ILE A 68 -13.49 -2.72 4.78
C ILE A 68 -14.71 -3.25 5.52
N PRO A 69 -14.89 -4.60 5.63
CA PRO A 69 -15.99 -5.17 6.39
C PRO A 69 -15.88 -4.88 7.89
N LEU A 70 -17.02 -4.93 8.58
CA LEU A 70 -17.03 -5.03 10.04
C LEU A 70 -16.35 -6.33 10.47
N CYS A 71 -15.76 -6.32 11.67
CA CYS A 71 -15.24 -7.51 12.32
C CYS A 71 -16.35 -8.56 12.48
N THR A 72 -16.19 -9.72 11.85
CA THR A 72 -17.14 -10.85 11.86
C THR A 72 -16.41 -12.19 11.83
N GLY A 73 -17.16 -13.29 11.93
CA GLY A 73 -16.61 -14.63 11.79
C GLY A 73 -15.59 -14.99 12.88
N GLN A 74 -14.49 -15.58 12.49
CA GLN A 74 -13.42 -16.05 13.38
C GLN A 74 -12.61 -14.92 14.02
N GLU A 75 -12.48 -13.79 13.32
CA GLU A 75 -11.80 -12.60 13.86
C GLU A 75 -12.52 -12.03 15.10
N ARG A 76 -13.84 -12.21 15.15
CA ARG A 76 -14.65 -11.69 16.25
C ARG A 76 -14.45 -12.51 17.50
N LEU A 77 -13.86 -11.90 18.53
CA LEU A 77 -13.66 -12.56 19.81
C LEU A 77 -15.00 -12.86 20.50
N LYS A 78 -15.05 -14.01 21.14
CA LYS A 78 -16.19 -14.46 21.90
C LYS A 78 -15.78 -14.67 23.37
N ASN A 79 -16.72 -14.42 24.28
CA ASN A 79 -16.56 -14.77 25.69
C ASN A 79 -16.82 -16.28 25.91
N ASP A 80 -16.66 -16.76 27.13
CA ASP A 80 -16.84 -18.16 27.49
C ASP A 80 -18.26 -18.69 27.25
N LYS A 81 -19.24 -17.79 27.11
CA LYS A 81 -20.64 -18.10 26.76
C LYS A 81 -20.88 -18.08 25.22
N GLY A 82 -19.84 -17.97 24.40
CA GLY A 82 -19.95 -17.90 22.94
C GLY A 82 -20.55 -16.61 22.39
N GLN A 83 -20.79 -15.62 23.24
CA GLN A 83 -21.30 -14.30 22.85
C GLN A 83 -20.15 -13.37 22.44
N LYS A 84 -20.49 -12.27 21.75
CA LYS A 84 -19.49 -11.24 21.39
C LYS A 84 -18.79 -10.72 22.63
N ALA A 85 -17.48 -10.87 22.70
CA ALA A 85 -16.70 -10.40 23.84
C ALA A 85 -16.70 -8.85 23.94
N HIS A 86 -16.69 -8.16 22.80
CA HIS A 86 -16.73 -6.70 22.75
C HIS A 86 -17.76 -6.22 21.70
N PRO A 87 -18.64 -5.26 22.00
CA PRO A 87 -19.72 -4.85 21.10
C PRO A 87 -19.19 -4.19 19.81
N THR A 88 -18.12 -3.43 19.88
CA THR A 88 -17.58 -2.59 18.82
C THR A 88 -16.14 -2.94 18.43
N GLN A 89 -15.73 -4.21 18.53
CA GLN A 89 -14.40 -4.64 18.07
C GLN A 89 -14.14 -4.16 16.65
N LYS A 90 -13.03 -3.44 16.45
CA LYS A 90 -12.61 -2.97 15.12
C LYS A 90 -11.96 -4.09 14.31
N PRO A 91 -12.12 -4.13 12.98
CA PRO A 91 -11.47 -5.12 12.14
C PRO A 91 -9.95 -4.89 12.06
N GLU A 92 -9.17 -5.96 12.04
CA GLU A 92 -7.71 -5.90 11.91
C GLU A 92 -7.29 -5.21 10.62
N ALA A 93 -8.01 -5.43 9.52
CA ALA A 93 -7.72 -4.79 8.23
C ALA A 93 -7.75 -3.25 8.30
N LEU A 94 -8.58 -2.67 9.18
CA LEU A 94 -8.62 -1.22 9.39
C LEU A 94 -7.34 -0.75 10.09
N LEU A 95 -6.99 -1.41 11.21
CA LEU A 95 -5.81 -1.08 12.00
C LEU A 95 -4.52 -1.38 11.22
N TYR A 96 -4.52 -2.42 10.39
CA TYR A 96 -3.42 -2.74 9.49
C TYR A 96 -3.08 -1.55 8.58
N ARG A 97 -4.09 -0.96 7.91
CA ARG A 97 -3.88 0.22 7.07
C ARG A 97 -3.41 1.43 7.87
N VAL A 98 -4.01 1.69 9.03
CA VAL A 98 -3.64 2.83 9.89
C VAL A 98 -2.20 2.71 10.34
N ILE A 99 -1.81 1.56 10.89
CA ILE A 99 -0.45 1.34 11.44
C ILE A 99 0.58 1.32 10.33
N LEU A 100 0.32 0.60 9.24
CA LEU A 100 1.24 0.53 8.10
C LEU A 100 1.44 1.90 7.44
N SER A 101 0.40 2.72 7.36
CA SER A 101 0.50 4.05 6.71
C SER A 101 1.36 5.03 7.50
N SER A 102 1.41 4.91 8.83
CA SER A 102 1.92 5.96 9.71
C SER A 102 3.10 5.57 10.60
N THR A 103 3.56 4.31 10.53
CA THR A 103 4.67 3.82 11.36
C THR A 103 5.65 2.95 10.58
N LEU A 104 6.88 2.82 11.12
CA LEU A 104 7.87 1.82 10.69
C LEU A 104 8.03 0.71 11.74
N PRO A 105 8.62 -0.45 11.39
CA PRO A 105 9.01 -1.48 12.35
C PRO A 105 9.81 -0.87 13.51
N GLY A 106 9.57 -1.37 14.74
CA GLY A 106 10.19 -0.86 15.96
C GLY A 106 9.60 0.43 16.53
N GLU A 107 8.79 1.18 15.78
CA GLU A 107 8.07 2.35 16.33
C GLU A 107 6.92 1.92 17.23
N THR A 108 6.49 2.80 18.14
CA THR A 108 5.48 2.51 19.16
C THR A 108 4.12 3.08 18.79
N VAL A 109 3.09 2.26 18.83
CA VAL A 109 1.68 2.64 18.68
C VAL A 109 1.05 2.72 20.08
N ILE A 110 0.35 3.81 20.37
CA ILE A 110 -0.39 3.99 21.63
C ILE A 110 -1.87 3.99 21.34
N ASP A 111 -2.63 3.16 22.07
CA ASP A 111 -4.09 3.11 22.00
C ASP A 111 -4.68 3.32 23.41
N PRO A 112 -5.23 4.50 23.70
CA PRO A 112 -5.81 4.81 25.01
C PRO A 112 -7.20 4.19 25.25
N PHE A 113 -7.78 3.48 24.26
CA PHE A 113 -9.06 2.78 24.34
C PHE A 113 -8.93 1.38 23.77
N PHE A 114 -8.04 0.59 24.40
CA PHE A 114 -7.47 -0.62 23.83
C PHE A 114 -8.49 -1.75 23.57
N GLY A 115 -9.55 -1.82 24.41
CA GLY A 115 -10.56 -2.85 24.31
C GLY A 115 -9.95 -4.25 24.28
N THR A 116 -10.34 -5.06 23.30
CA THR A 116 -9.83 -6.42 23.12
C THR A 116 -8.53 -6.51 22.30
N GLY A 117 -7.74 -5.43 22.26
CA GLY A 117 -6.37 -5.44 21.78
C GLY A 117 -6.16 -5.58 20.27
N THR A 118 -7.11 -5.14 19.43
CA THR A 118 -6.93 -5.21 17.97
C THR A 118 -5.70 -4.43 17.52
N THR A 119 -5.50 -3.22 18.06
CA THR A 119 -4.33 -2.38 17.76
C THR A 119 -3.03 -3.07 18.12
N GLY A 120 -2.93 -3.67 19.31
CA GLY A 120 -1.73 -4.40 19.76
C GLY A 120 -1.45 -5.66 18.95
N ALA A 121 -2.50 -6.40 18.57
CA ALA A 121 -2.36 -7.58 17.73
C ALA A 121 -1.78 -7.22 16.36
N VAL A 122 -2.31 -6.18 15.72
CA VAL A 122 -1.82 -5.73 14.42
C VAL A 122 -0.43 -5.07 14.52
N ALA A 123 -0.17 -4.29 15.56
CA ALA A 123 1.15 -3.70 15.79
C ALA A 123 2.22 -4.79 15.92
N LYS A 124 1.97 -5.82 16.75
CA LYS A 124 2.87 -6.98 16.90
C LYS A 124 3.08 -7.72 15.59
N ALA A 125 2.00 -8.00 14.85
CA ALA A 125 2.10 -8.68 13.55
C ALA A 125 2.98 -7.93 12.56
N LEU A 126 2.95 -6.60 12.61
CA LEU A 126 3.74 -5.70 11.76
C LEU A 126 5.12 -5.34 12.37
N GLY A 127 5.58 -5.96 13.44
CA GLY A 127 6.86 -5.66 14.08
C GLY A 127 6.93 -4.29 14.75
N ARG A 128 5.78 -3.72 15.16
CA ARG A 128 5.71 -2.47 15.92
C ARG A 128 5.53 -2.76 17.40
N ASN A 129 6.05 -1.86 18.25
CA ASN A 129 5.73 -1.86 19.66
C ASN A 129 4.35 -1.26 19.88
N TYR A 130 3.72 -1.59 21.01
CA TYR A 130 2.42 -1.02 21.37
C TYR A 130 2.31 -0.75 22.86
N ILE A 131 1.49 0.24 23.21
CA ILE A 131 1.05 0.54 24.56
C ILE A 131 -0.47 0.66 24.51
N GLY A 132 -1.17 -0.23 25.20
CA GLY A 132 -2.62 -0.21 25.30
C GLY A 132 -3.06 0.23 26.69
N LEU A 133 -4.07 1.09 26.79
CA LEU A 133 -4.72 1.46 28.04
C LEU A 133 -6.16 0.96 28.01
N GLU A 134 -6.54 0.19 29.02
CA GLU A 134 -7.88 -0.37 29.18
C GLU A 134 -8.18 -0.48 30.68
N MET A 135 -9.43 -0.21 31.08
CA MET A 135 -9.86 -0.28 32.47
C MET A 135 -10.56 -1.62 32.78
N ASP A 136 -11.19 -2.21 31.80
CA ASP A 136 -11.93 -3.46 31.95
C ASP A 136 -10.97 -4.65 31.94
N LYS A 137 -10.90 -5.35 33.08
CA LYS A 137 -9.98 -6.49 33.26
C LYS A 137 -10.28 -7.63 32.31
N ASP A 138 -11.54 -7.91 32.02
CA ASP A 138 -11.93 -8.98 31.09
C ASP A 138 -11.44 -8.67 29.67
N TYR A 139 -11.46 -7.39 29.28
CA TYR A 139 -10.90 -6.95 27.98
C TYR A 139 -9.39 -7.03 27.98
N ILE A 140 -8.71 -6.69 29.08
CA ILE A 140 -7.25 -6.83 29.20
C ILE A 140 -6.85 -8.30 29.04
N ASP A 141 -7.48 -9.21 29.77
CA ASP A 141 -7.19 -10.64 29.70
C ASP A 141 -7.41 -11.21 28.28
N LEU A 142 -8.46 -10.75 27.58
CA LEU A 142 -8.72 -11.13 26.20
C LEU A 142 -7.69 -10.56 25.23
N ALA A 143 -7.28 -9.31 25.43
CA ALA A 143 -6.25 -8.66 24.62
C ALA A 143 -4.90 -9.36 24.76
N GLU A 144 -4.49 -9.68 25.99
CA GLU A 144 -3.24 -10.40 26.25
C GLU A 144 -3.23 -11.78 25.61
N LYS A 145 -4.30 -12.57 25.77
CA LYS A 145 -4.46 -13.88 25.12
C LYS A 145 -4.40 -13.77 23.59
N ARG A 146 -5.11 -12.78 23.02
CA ARG A 146 -5.09 -12.54 21.57
C ARG A 146 -3.68 -12.23 21.08
N ILE A 147 -3.01 -11.28 21.72
CA ILE A 147 -1.70 -10.81 21.29
C ILE A 147 -0.62 -11.87 21.51
N ALA A 148 -0.72 -12.69 22.56
CA ALA A 148 0.19 -13.80 22.78
C ALA A 148 0.20 -14.77 21.59
N ASN A 149 -0.94 -15.02 20.97
CA ASN A 149 -1.09 -15.92 19.82
C ASN A 149 -0.70 -15.30 18.46
N VAL A 150 -0.37 -14.00 18.40
CA VAL A 150 0.06 -13.37 17.16
C VAL A 150 1.50 -13.77 16.86
N GLN A 151 1.71 -14.33 15.68
CA GLN A 151 3.06 -14.53 15.13
C GLN A 151 3.53 -13.22 14.51
N SER A 152 4.66 -12.71 14.96
CA SER A 152 5.35 -11.59 14.31
C SER A 152 6.01 -12.10 13.03
N ILE A 153 6.10 -11.22 12.04
CA ILE A 153 6.96 -11.45 10.87
C ILE A 153 8.39 -11.13 11.34
N ASP A 154 9.27 -12.13 11.32
CA ASP A 154 10.66 -11.97 11.80
C ASP A 154 11.60 -11.44 10.71
N ASP A 155 11.13 -11.32 9.47
CA ASP A 155 11.89 -10.82 8.34
C ASP A 155 11.72 -9.29 8.22
N GLU A 156 12.76 -8.55 8.58
CA GLU A 156 12.76 -7.07 8.50
C GLU A 156 12.52 -6.56 7.07
N ASP A 157 12.95 -7.29 6.05
CA ASP A 157 12.74 -6.91 4.66
C ASP A 157 11.25 -6.99 4.26
N MET A 158 10.51 -7.94 4.85
CA MET A 158 9.05 -8.04 4.66
C MET A 158 8.27 -6.95 5.42
N LEU A 159 8.82 -6.47 6.53
CA LEU A 159 8.19 -5.44 7.37
C LEU A 159 8.50 -4.03 6.91
N ASN A 160 9.63 -3.84 6.21
CA ASN A 160 10.09 -2.53 5.76
C ASN A 160 9.52 -2.23 4.36
N PRO A 161 8.62 -1.27 4.26
CA PRO A 161 8.21 -0.78 2.96
C PRO A 161 9.36 0.00 2.33
N VAL A 162 10.11 -0.63 1.44
CA VAL A 162 11.17 0.06 0.68
C VAL A 162 10.52 1.12 -0.18
N SER A 163 10.77 2.37 0.15
CA SER A 163 10.32 3.50 -0.66
C SER A 163 10.97 3.42 -2.05
N LYS A 164 10.17 3.44 -3.11
CA LYS A 164 10.68 3.54 -4.49
C LYS A 164 11.58 4.78 -4.69
N ARG A 165 11.47 5.79 -3.81
CA ARG A 165 12.31 6.99 -3.82
C ARG A 165 13.70 6.75 -3.24
N GLU A 166 13.86 5.77 -2.37
CA GLU A 166 15.14 5.38 -1.76
C GLU A 166 15.91 4.41 -2.65
N GLN A 167 15.25 3.79 -3.62
CA GLN A 167 15.93 2.93 -4.58
C GLN A 167 16.82 3.75 -5.52
N PRO A 168 18.05 3.30 -5.81
CA PRO A 168 18.94 3.99 -6.76
C PRO A 168 18.24 4.27 -8.08
N ARG A 169 18.36 5.50 -8.58
CA ARG A 169 17.86 5.86 -9.89
C ARG A 169 18.66 5.13 -10.95
N VAL A 170 17.99 4.30 -11.73
CA VAL A 170 18.59 3.62 -12.88
C VAL A 170 17.92 4.18 -14.14
N PRO A 171 18.61 5.04 -14.91
CA PRO A 171 18.12 5.50 -16.20
C PRO A 171 18.00 4.34 -17.20
N PHE A 172 17.10 4.46 -18.18
CA PHE A 172 16.95 3.40 -19.19
C PHE A 172 18.23 3.17 -19.99
N GLY A 173 19.01 4.21 -20.24
CA GLY A 173 20.33 4.12 -20.89
C GLY A 173 21.28 3.16 -20.19
N SER A 174 21.22 3.04 -18.87
CA SER A 174 22.07 2.11 -18.11
C SER A 174 21.86 0.64 -18.48
N LEU A 175 20.67 0.27 -18.99
CA LEU A 175 20.43 -1.07 -19.50
C LEU A 175 21.26 -1.35 -20.75
N ILE A 176 21.50 -0.32 -21.57
CA ILE A 176 22.30 -0.39 -22.80
C ILE A 176 23.78 -0.40 -22.43
N GLU A 177 24.22 0.50 -21.57
CA GLU A 177 25.60 0.61 -21.09
C GLU A 177 26.07 -0.69 -20.43
N GLN A 178 25.21 -1.38 -19.69
CA GLN A 178 25.51 -2.68 -19.06
C GLN A 178 25.25 -3.88 -19.98
N GLY A 179 24.88 -3.66 -21.24
CA GLY A 179 24.68 -4.72 -22.22
C GLY A 179 23.44 -5.60 -22.00
N LEU A 180 22.53 -5.22 -21.11
CA LEU A 180 21.29 -5.95 -20.83
C LEU A 180 20.26 -5.80 -21.97
N ILE A 181 20.31 -4.67 -22.67
CA ILE A 181 19.54 -4.39 -23.90
C ILE A 181 20.51 -3.79 -24.93
N LYS A 182 20.35 -4.15 -26.19
CA LYS A 182 21.15 -3.58 -27.29
C LYS A 182 20.34 -2.58 -28.11
N ALA A 183 21.01 -1.62 -28.75
CA ALA A 183 20.39 -0.83 -29.78
C ALA A 183 19.76 -1.73 -30.86
N GLY A 184 18.57 -1.40 -31.33
CA GLY A 184 17.79 -2.23 -32.25
C GLY A 184 16.90 -3.28 -31.58
N THR A 185 17.06 -3.53 -30.24
CA THR A 185 16.16 -4.44 -29.52
C THR A 185 14.71 -3.99 -29.66
N LYS A 186 13.83 -4.93 -29.97
CA LYS A 186 12.39 -4.74 -30.06
C LYS A 186 11.78 -4.87 -28.68
N LEU A 187 11.01 -3.88 -28.29
CA LEU A 187 10.14 -3.88 -27.12
C LEU A 187 8.69 -3.87 -27.57
N VAL A 188 7.83 -4.58 -26.84
CA VAL A 188 6.41 -4.66 -27.17
C VAL A 188 5.57 -4.23 -25.97
N ASP A 189 4.35 -3.78 -26.21
CA ASP A 189 3.36 -3.55 -25.16
C ASP A 189 2.86 -4.90 -24.57
N PRO A 190 2.12 -4.92 -23.45
CA PRO A 190 1.64 -6.16 -22.83
C PRO A 190 0.79 -7.03 -23.76
N LYS A 191 0.04 -6.40 -24.67
CA LYS A 191 -0.84 -7.08 -25.62
C LYS A 191 -0.13 -7.47 -26.92
N GLY A 192 1.08 -6.93 -27.16
CA GLY A 192 1.80 -7.10 -28.43
C GLY A 192 1.25 -6.29 -29.59
N SER A 193 0.41 -5.28 -29.31
CA SER A 193 -0.22 -4.42 -30.31
C SER A 193 0.72 -3.33 -30.84
N TYR A 194 1.67 -2.92 -30.03
CA TYR A 194 2.65 -1.88 -30.37
C TYR A 194 4.07 -2.42 -30.21
N GLU A 195 4.90 -2.08 -31.18
CA GLU A 195 6.33 -2.38 -31.18
C GLU A 195 7.15 -1.08 -31.19
N ALA A 196 8.20 -1.02 -30.39
CA ALA A 196 9.20 0.05 -30.42
C ALA A 196 10.61 -0.54 -30.50
N LYS A 197 11.53 0.17 -31.15
CA LYS A 197 12.95 -0.20 -31.22
C LYS A 197 13.77 0.74 -30.33
N VAL A 198 14.68 0.14 -29.60
CA VAL A 198 15.66 0.86 -28.76
C VAL A 198 16.70 1.51 -29.66
N THR A 199 16.99 2.79 -29.43
CA THR A 199 18.06 3.53 -30.14
C THR A 199 19.32 3.57 -29.28
N ALA A 200 20.48 3.86 -29.90
CA ALA A 200 21.77 3.86 -29.20
C ALA A 200 21.85 4.93 -28.09
N ASP A 201 21.07 5.99 -28.18
CA ASP A 201 21.00 7.06 -27.19
C ASP A 201 19.98 6.79 -26.04
N GLY A 202 19.46 5.56 -25.94
CA GLY A 202 18.51 5.19 -24.88
C GLY A 202 17.09 5.71 -25.10
N ASN A 203 16.76 6.18 -26.29
CA ASN A 203 15.38 6.48 -26.66
C ASN A 203 14.69 5.28 -27.31
N LEU A 204 13.39 5.37 -27.49
CA LEU A 204 12.60 4.45 -28.29
C LEU A 204 12.12 5.13 -29.56
N VAL A 205 11.99 4.34 -30.62
CA VAL A 205 11.33 4.74 -31.87
C VAL A 205 10.23 3.72 -32.16
N ALA A 206 9.03 4.21 -32.40
CA ALA A 206 7.87 3.42 -32.78
C ALA A 206 7.09 4.09 -33.90
N ASN A 207 6.45 3.29 -34.75
CA ASN A 207 5.52 3.78 -35.78
C ASN A 207 4.08 3.41 -35.35
N SER A 208 3.16 4.31 -35.59
CA SER A 208 1.73 4.11 -35.45
C SER A 208 0.97 4.64 -36.66
N ALA A 209 -0.33 4.44 -36.70
CA ALA A 209 -1.20 5.04 -37.71
C ALA A 209 -1.11 6.57 -37.72
N TYR A 210 -0.71 7.19 -36.64
CA TYR A 210 -0.59 8.66 -36.50
C TYR A 210 0.84 9.19 -36.73
N GLY A 211 1.76 8.33 -37.18
CA GLY A 211 3.12 8.73 -37.52
C GLY A 211 4.21 8.08 -36.65
N LYS A 212 5.42 8.63 -36.78
CA LYS A 212 6.61 8.16 -36.10
C LYS A 212 6.77 8.86 -34.75
N HIS A 213 6.92 8.08 -33.67
CA HIS A 213 7.15 8.58 -32.32
C HIS A 213 8.59 8.29 -31.91
N ARG A 214 9.29 9.29 -31.33
CA ARG A 214 10.63 9.12 -30.74
C ARG A 214 10.71 9.81 -29.39
N GLY A 215 11.38 9.20 -28.43
CA GLY A 215 11.61 9.75 -27.10
C GLY A 215 11.86 8.70 -26.04
N SER A 216 11.75 9.09 -24.77
CA SER A 216 11.93 8.19 -23.66
C SER A 216 10.89 7.06 -23.65
N ILE A 217 11.18 5.99 -22.92
CA ILE A 217 10.26 4.84 -22.72
C ILE A 217 8.86 5.30 -22.24
N HIS A 218 8.81 6.37 -21.43
CA HIS A 218 7.55 6.94 -20.93
C HIS A 218 6.80 7.70 -22.02
N LYS A 219 7.52 8.58 -22.74
CA LYS A 219 6.93 9.44 -23.78
C LYS A 219 6.35 8.63 -24.93
N VAL A 220 7.11 7.65 -25.43
CA VAL A 220 6.65 6.81 -26.54
C VAL A 220 5.49 5.92 -26.10
N GLY A 221 5.54 5.34 -24.91
CA GLY A 221 4.43 4.55 -24.37
C GLY A 221 3.15 5.38 -24.18
N ALA A 222 3.25 6.61 -23.69
CA ALA A 222 2.12 7.52 -23.56
C ALA A 222 1.51 7.90 -24.92
N ALA A 223 2.36 8.27 -25.89
CA ALA A 223 1.92 8.67 -27.21
C ALA A 223 1.16 7.56 -27.96
N LEU A 224 1.66 6.32 -27.92
CA LEU A 224 1.01 5.17 -28.55
C LEU A 224 -0.34 4.81 -27.93
N GLN A 225 -0.51 5.09 -26.64
CA GLN A 225 -1.78 4.86 -25.93
C GLN A 225 -2.75 6.04 -26.03
N GLY A 226 -2.33 7.18 -26.59
CA GLY A 226 -3.11 8.42 -26.55
C GLY A 226 -3.36 8.92 -25.11
N ARG A 227 -2.41 8.68 -24.18
CA ARG A 227 -2.52 9.06 -22.76
C ARG A 227 -1.55 10.17 -22.40
N PRO A 228 -1.86 11.00 -21.37
CA PRO A 228 -0.99 12.08 -20.95
C PRO A 228 0.30 11.57 -20.28
N SER A 229 0.31 10.36 -19.76
CA SER A 229 1.48 9.74 -19.11
C SER A 229 1.45 8.21 -19.23
N CYS A 230 2.63 7.60 -19.11
CA CYS A 230 2.81 6.15 -19.09
C CYS A 230 4.02 5.81 -18.23
N ASN A 231 3.90 4.75 -17.41
CA ASN A 231 5.06 4.14 -16.78
C ASN A 231 5.74 3.20 -17.78
N GLY A 232 6.72 3.69 -18.52
CA GLY A 232 7.40 2.90 -19.56
C GLY A 232 8.12 1.67 -19.02
N TRP A 233 8.53 1.65 -17.75
CA TRP A 233 9.20 0.50 -17.15
C TRP A 233 8.31 -0.73 -17.04
N THR A 234 7.06 -0.56 -16.71
CA THR A 234 6.07 -1.63 -16.60
C THR A 234 5.32 -1.87 -17.89
N TYR A 235 5.25 -0.85 -18.75
CA TYR A 235 4.55 -0.93 -20.03
C TYR A 235 5.32 -1.71 -21.10
N TRP A 236 6.64 -1.45 -21.24
CA TRP A 236 7.44 -2.11 -22.26
C TRP A 236 7.94 -3.45 -21.78
N HIS A 237 7.84 -4.45 -22.65
CA HIS A 237 8.28 -5.82 -22.43
C HIS A 237 9.35 -6.21 -23.42
N TYR A 238 10.30 -7.00 -22.96
CA TYR A 238 11.32 -7.62 -23.78
C TYR A 238 11.17 -9.14 -23.79
N GLN A 239 11.73 -9.82 -24.80
CA GLN A 239 11.69 -11.28 -24.91
C GLN A 239 12.86 -11.90 -24.15
N LYS A 240 12.58 -12.79 -23.20
CA LYS A 240 13.57 -13.61 -22.49
C LYS A 240 13.21 -15.10 -22.69
N GLY A 241 13.88 -15.77 -23.66
CA GLY A 241 13.47 -17.11 -24.07
C GLY A 241 12.05 -17.11 -24.62
N HIS A 242 11.18 -17.94 -24.06
CA HIS A 242 9.78 -18.06 -24.44
C HIS A 242 8.84 -17.08 -23.68
N LYS A 243 9.36 -16.29 -22.74
CA LYS A 243 8.54 -15.38 -21.91
C LYS A 243 8.77 -13.93 -22.28
N ARG A 244 7.71 -13.12 -22.18
CA ARG A 244 7.78 -11.67 -22.23
C ARG A 244 7.79 -11.13 -20.81
N LEU A 245 8.80 -10.33 -20.48
CA LEU A 245 8.96 -9.71 -19.16
C LEU A 245 9.00 -8.19 -19.29
N PRO A 246 8.44 -7.43 -18.34
CA PRO A 246 8.57 -5.98 -18.35
C PRO A 246 10.05 -5.59 -18.21
N ILE A 247 10.46 -4.51 -18.88
CA ILE A 247 11.84 -4.02 -18.79
C ILE A 247 12.24 -3.60 -17.37
N ASP A 248 11.28 -3.37 -16.50
CA ASP A 248 11.52 -3.14 -15.06
C ASP A 248 12.31 -4.29 -14.42
N HIS A 249 12.11 -5.52 -14.87
CA HIS A 249 12.87 -6.68 -14.42
C HIS A 249 14.39 -6.47 -14.58
N LEU A 250 14.82 -5.92 -15.73
CA LEU A 250 16.23 -5.61 -15.97
C LEU A 250 16.73 -4.45 -15.11
N ARG A 251 15.86 -3.47 -14.82
CA ARG A 251 16.18 -2.40 -13.89
C ARG A 251 16.42 -2.92 -12.48
N GLN A 252 15.63 -3.90 -12.04
CA GLN A 252 15.82 -4.54 -10.73
C GLN A 252 17.12 -5.35 -10.68
N GLU A 253 17.51 -6.02 -11.77
CA GLU A 253 18.80 -6.71 -11.85
C GLU A 253 19.99 -5.75 -11.63
N ILE A 254 19.92 -4.52 -12.17
CA ILE A 254 20.94 -3.48 -11.92
C ILE A 254 20.92 -3.05 -10.44
N ARG A 255 19.74 -2.78 -9.89
CA ARG A 255 19.59 -2.33 -8.50
C ARG A 255 20.17 -3.33 -7.51
N GLN A 256 19.93 -4.61 -7.71
CA GLN A 256 20.49 -5.68 -6.87
C GLN A 256 22.02 -5.72 -6.88
N LYS A 257 22.67 -5.24 -7.94
CA LYS A 257 24.13 -5.14 -8.01
C LYS A 257 24.70 -3.85 -7.41
N MET A 258 23.84 -2.89 -7.05
CA MET A 258 24.23 -1.59 -6.47
C MET A 258 24.13 -1.58 -4.93
N ILE A 259 23.55 -2.63 -4.36
CA ILE A 259 23.46 -2.89 -2.92
C ILE A 259 24.59 -3.83 -2.52
#